data_00bac237bc38feebc88257e9a5f56e06
#
_entry.id   00bac237bc38feebc88257e9a5f56e06
#
_cell.length_a   1.000
_cell.length_b   1.000
_cell.length_c   1.000
_cell.angle_alpha   90.00
_cell.angle_beta   90.00
_cell.angle_gamma   90.00
#
_symmetry.space_group_name_H-M   'P 1'
#
loop_
_entity.id
_entity.type
_entity.pdbx_description
1 polymer ?
#
loop_
_entity_poly.entity_id
_entity_poly.type
_entity_poly.pdbx_seq_one_letter_code
_entity_poly.pdbx_strand_id
1 'polypeptide(L)'
;MNFKILSSYINVESYLSNFLKISKKNIHTIRMNSHHDVHTIIINGQSADLQSKLNKDDNLEINIELGTSNYIANNSLSIIKEYEDDYLLIASKPFGSKTHPNDITDENNTLVNYLITDYPYLEPIHRLDTDTCGLVIFAKTPFVKSKLDQMLEHRVIKRFYTALVKNNIHVQTINTNIGRDNREKNKMAVTNKGKNAITNILSCEKIEQNKFATTISLETGRTHQIRVHLAYKGNPIIGDKLYSNDGHKYEKMYLGALKVIFNHPVTNKKIEVNSSIKNFYE
;
A
#
# COMPACT_ATOMS: atom_id res chain seq x y z
N MET A 1 -4.78 22.02 -3.64
CA MET A 1 -4.18 21.10 -2.64
C MET A 1 -3.54 21.93 -1.56
N ASN A 2 -3.86 21.68 -0.28
CA ASN A 2 -3.44 22.52 0.85
C ASN A 2 -2.46 21.76 1.74
N PHE A 3 -1.37 22.41 2.15
CA PHE A 3 -0.34 21.86 3.02
C PHE A 3 -0.05 22.80 4.19
N LYS A 4 -0.18 22.30 5.42
CA LYS A 4 0.35 22.99 6.60
C LYS A 4 1.84 22.67 6.74
N ILE A 5 2.68 23.67 6.76
CA ILE A 5 4.13 23.51 6.76
C ILE A 5 4.63 23.26 8.17
N LEU A 6 5.25 22.08 8.40
CA LEU A 6 5.69 21.63 9.72
C LEU A 6 7.10 22.13 10.11
N SER A 7 7.91 22.51 9.12
CA SER A 7 9.25 23.06 9.30
C SER A 7 9.59 24.00 8.14
N SER A 8 10.52 24.93 8.36
CA SER A 8 10.92 25.88 7.31
C SER A 8 11.74 25.19 6.20
N TYR A 9 11.55 25.66 4.98
CA TYR A 9 12.26 25.22 3.77
C TYR A 9 12.87 26.44 3.06
N ILE A 10 13.94 26.23 2.29
CA ILE A 10 14.59 27.29 1.53
C ILE A 10 13.57 27.96 0.60
N ASN A 11 12.78 27.16 -0.11
CA ASN A 11 11.72 27.61 -1.00
C ASN A 11 10.67 26.49 -1.22
N VAL A 12 9.58 26.82 -1.91
CA VAL A 12 8.51 25.87 -2.28
C VAL A 12 9.06 24.70 -3.08
N GLU A 13 9.97 24.94 -4.05
CA GLU A 13 10.56 23.88 -4.86
C GLU A 13 11.31 22.85 -4.00
N SER A 14 12.03 23.31 -2.98
CA SER A 14 12.74 22.39 -2.06
C SER A 14 11.78 21.56 -1.20
N TYR A 15 10.64 22.12 -0.80
CA TYR A 15 9.59 21.37 -0.12
C TYR A 15 9.01 20.27 -1.03
N LEU A 16 8.64 20.63 -2.25
CA LEU A 16 8.07 19.69 -3.21
C LEU A 16 9.06 18.58 -3.59
N SER A 17 10.31 18.94 -3.89
CA SER A 17 11.32 17.98 -4.35
C SER A 17 11.92 17.14 -3.22
N ASN A 18 12.27 17.76 -2.09
CA ASN A 18 13.02 17.10 -1.03
C ASN A 18 12.12 16.44 0.02
N PHE A 19 10.98 17.05 0.33
CA PHE A 19 10.05 16.50 1.33
C PHE A 19 8.97 15.63 0.69
N LEU A 20 8.20 16.15 -0.29
CA LEU A 20 7.15 15.39 -0.96
C LEU A 20 7.68 14.46 -2.05
N LYS A 21 8.93 14.60 -2.46
CA LYS A 21 9.57 13.77 -3.50
C LYS A 21 8.87 13.83 -4.87
N ILE A 22 8.30 14.98 -5.18
CA ILE A 22 7.65 15.22 -6.48
C ILE A 22 8.68 15.05 -7.62
N SER A 23 8.28 14.40 -8.69
CA SER A 23 9.13 14.17 -9.85
C SER A 23 9.53 15.50 -10.54
N LYS A 24 10.72 15.53 -11.14
CA LYS A 24 11.18 16.71 -11.93
C LYS A 24 10.18 17.11 -13.01
N LYS A 25 9.52 16.15 -13.64
CA LYS A 25 8.47 16.39 -14.64
C LYS A 25 7.30 17.17 -14.02
N ASN A 26 6.80 16.74 -12.86
CA ASN A 26 5.69 17.41 -12.19
C ASN A 26 6.09 18.80 -11.66
N ILE A 27 7.30 18.97 -11.15
CA ILE A 27 7.83 20.30 -10.77
C ILE A 27 7.91 21.24 -11.98
N HIS A 28 8.36 20.71 -13.13
CA HIS A 28 8.35 21.48 -14.36
C HIS A 28 6.93 21.89 -14.79
N THR A 29 5.98 20.98 -14.68
CA THR A 29 4.56 21.30 -14.96
C THR A 29 4.03 22.40 -14.03
N ILE A 30 4.32 22.34 -12.72
CA ILE A 30 3.95 23.39 -11.77
C ILE A 30 4.60 24.73 -12.16
N ARG A 31 5.89 24.72 -12.51
CA ARG A 31 6.62 25.92 -12.96
C ARG A 31 5.98 26.56 -14.17
N MET A 32 5.69 25.77 -15.19
CA MET A 32 5.05 26.29 -16.41
C MET A 32 3.67 26.90 -16.14
N ASN A 33 2.86 26.23 -15.33
CA ASN A 33 1.55 26.77 -14.95
C ASN A 33 1.66 28.03 -14.10
N SER A 34 2.61 28.12 -13.15
CA SER A 34 2.78 29.33 -12.33
C SER A 34 3.24 30.56 -13.11
N HIS A 35 3.80 30.40 -14.33
CA HIS A 35 4.07 31.51 -15.25
C HIS A 35 2.81 32.03 -15.96
N HIS A 36 1.77 31.20 -16.09
CA HIS A 36 0.53 31.55 -16.78
C HIS A 36 -0.60 31.95 -15.82
N ASP A 37 -0.61 31.37 -14.60
CA ASP A 37 -1.61 31.62 -13.58
C ASP A 37 -0.94 31.90 -12.23
N VAL A 38 -1.07 33.14 -11.79
CA VAL A 38 -0.54 33.63 -10.51
C VAL A 38 -1.19 32.98 -9.28
N HIS A 39 -2.31 32.27 -9.45
CA HIS A 39 -2.98 31.53 -8.40
C HIS A 39 -2.56 30.06 -8.31
N THR A 40 -1.60 29.62 -9.13
CA THR A 40 -1.08 28.24 -9.10
C THR A 40 -0.42 27.91 -7.75
N ILE A 41 0.33 28.85 -7.17
CA ILE A 41 0.99 28.70 -5.87
C ILE A 41 0.58 29.87 -4.97
N ILE A 42 0.05 29.55 -3.82
CA ILE A 42 -0.40 30.53 -2.82
C ILE A 42 0.22 30.20 -1.46
N ILE A 43 0.79 31.18 -0.78
CA ILE A 43 1.28 31.07 0.60
C ILE A 43 0.49 32.06 1.46
N ASN A 44 -0.20 31.57 2.49
CA ASN A 44 -1.00 32.38 3.42
C ASN A 44 -1.98 33.33 2.70
N GLY A 45 -2.61 32.86 1.60
CA GLY A 45 -3.56 33.63 0.80
C GLY A 45 -2.91 34.61 -0.19
N GLN A 46 -1.58 34.69 -0.29
CA GLN A 46 -0.87 35.54 -1.24
C GLN A 46 -0.22 34.70 -2.36
N SER A 47 -0.28 35.22 -3.59
CA SER A 47 0.38 34.59 -4.73
C SER A 47 1.89 34.45 -4.47
N ALA A 48 2.42 33.31 -4.87
CA ALA A 48 3.82 32.94 -4.68
C ALA A 48 4.33 32.16 -5.90
N ASP A 49 5.62 31.81 -5.87
CA ASP A 49 6.27 31.00 -6.88
C ASP A 49 7.10 29.87 -6.26
N LEU A 50 7.74 29.06 -7.09
CA LEU A 50 8.60 27.96 -6.64
C LEU A 50 9.82 28.40 -5.85
N GLN A 51 10.28 29.66 -6.00
CA GLN A 51 11.44 30.21 -5.31
C GLN A 51 11.06 30.94 -4.01
N SER A 52 9.76 31.14 -3.79
CA SER A 52 9.25 31.79 -2.57
C SER A 52 9.62 30.97 -1.34
N LYS A 53 10.15 31.67 -0.32
CA LYS A 53 10.52 31.07 0.97
C LYS A 53 9.31 30.48 1.66
N LEU A 54 9.51 29.33 2.29
CA LEU A 54 8.45 28.61 2.99
C LEU A 54 8.84 28.44 4.47
N ASN A 55 8.09 29.07 5.36
CA ASN A 55 8.37 29.04 6.78
C ASN A 55 7.49 27.99 7.48
N LYS A 56 7.93 27.59 8.68
CA LYS A 56 7.08 26.79 9.56
C LYS A 56 5.77 27.53 9.83
N ASP A 57 4.68 26.77 9.88
CA ASP A 57 3.30 27.23 10.11
C ASP A 57 2.66 27.98 8.93
N ASP A 58 3.36 28.15 7.80
CA ASP A 58 2.72 28.63 6.57
C ASP A 58 1.65 27.64 6.05
N ASN A 59 0.64 28.19 5.39
CA ASN A 59 -0.33 27.43 4.59
C ASN A 59 0.06 27.56 3.12
N LEU A 60 0.51 26.48 2.52
CA LEU A 60 0.84 26.40 1.10
C LEU A 60 -0.34 25.78 0.35
N GLU A 61 -0.86 26.48 -0.65
CA GLU A 61 -1.84 25.97 -1.59
C GLU A 61 -1.21 25.81 -2.95
N ILE A 62 -1.51 24.68 -3.61
CA ILE A 62 -1.07 24.39 -4.99
C ILE A 62 -2.31 24.01 -5.79
N ASN A 63 -2.67 24.90 -6.71
CA ASN A 63 -3.90 24.84 -7.51
C ASN A 63 -3.57 24.39 -8.94
N ILE A 64 -3.22 23.11 -9.08
CA ILE A 64 -2.92 22.48 -10.35
C ILE A 64 -3.30 21.00 -10.29
N GLU A 65 -3.81 20.48 -11.39
CA GLU A 65 -3.99 19.06 -11.61
C GLU A 65 -2.71 18.45 -12.22
N LEU A 66 -2.07 17.54 -11.49
CA LEU A 66 -0.86 16.83 -11.94
C LEU A 66 -1.14 15.49 -12.63
N GLY A 67 -2.39 15.21 -12.88
CA GLY A 67 -2.84 14.00 -13.58
C GLY A 67 -4.06 13.37 -12.93
N THR A 68 -4.67 12.48 -13.68
CA THR A 68 -5.84 11.68 -13.30
C THR A 68 -5.48 10.19 -13.36
N SER A 69 -6.23 9.37 -12.64
CA SER A 69 -6.18 7.92 -12.83
C SER A 69 -7.21 7.48 -13.85
N ASN A 70 -6.80 6.68 -14.83
CA ASN A 70 -7.64 6.28 -15.97
C ASN A 70 -8.25 4.88 -15.79
N TYR A 71 -8.57 4.49 -14.55
CA TYR A 71 -9.23 3.22 -14.31
C TYR A 71 -10.71 3.28 -14.69
N ILE A 72 -11.23 2.18 -15.24
CA ILE A 72 -12.67 2.03 -15.53
C ILE A 72 -13.41 1.90 -14.21
N ALA A 73 -14.34 2.79 -13.92
CA ALA A 73 -15.16 2.74 -12.71
C ALA A 73 -16.12 1.54 -12.74
N ASN A 74 -16.31 0.91 -11.57
CA ASN A 74 -17.22 -0.22 -11.38
C ASN A 74 -17.93 -0.11 -10.03
N ASN A 75 -19.22 0.17 -10.03
CA ASN A 75 -20.03 0.35 -8.81
C ASN A 75 -20.75 -0.93 -8.35
N SER A 76 -20.37 -2.11 -8.88
CA SER A 76 -21.04 -3.38 -8.54
C SER A 76 -20.72 -3.88 -7.12
N LEU A 77 -19.67 -3.36 -6.48
CA LEU A 77 -19.26 -3.76 -5.13
C LEU A 77 -18.92 -2.54 -4.28
N SER A 78 -19.55 -2.43 -3.12
CA SER A 78 -19.20 -1.44 -2.11
C SER A 78 -17.97 -1.89 -1.30
N ILE A 79 -16.98 -1.02 -1.20
CA ILE A 79 -15.72 -1.29 -0.50
C ILE A 79 -15.69 -0.54 0.83
N ILE A 80 -15.25 -1.22 1.88
CA ILE A 80 -15.06 -0.61 3.20
C ILE A 80 -13.84 0.31 3.16
N LYS A 81 -14.07 1.60 3.37
CA LYS A 81 -13.04 2.62 3.56
C LYS A 81 -12.72 2.66 5.06
N GLU A 82 -11.53 2.20 5.44
CA GLU A 82 -11.13 2.08 6.86
C GLU A 82 -10.54 3.38 7.42
N TYR A 83 -9.97 4.20 6.55
CA TYR A 83 -9.45 5.54 6.85
C TYR A 83 -9.45 6.37 5.57
N GLU A 84 -9.82 7.62 5.69
CA GLU A 84 -9.79 8.56 4.58
C GLU A 84 -9.52 9.99 5.08
N ASP A 85 -8.68 10.73 4.34
CA ASP A 85 -8.49 12.17 4.44
C ASP A 85 -8.28 12.79 3.05
N ASP A 86 -7.83 14.03 2.97
CA ASP A 86 -7.59 14.72 1.69
C ASP A 86 -6.44 14.12 0.87
N TYR A 87 -5.56 13.34 1.47
CA TYR A 87 -4.29 12.91 0.90
C TYR A 87 -4.25 11.42 0.57
N LEU A 88 -4.85 10.60 1.40
CA LEU A 88 -4.78 9.15 1.27
C LEU A 88 -6.10 8.47 1.68
N LEU A 89 -6.27 7.27 1.16
CA LEU A 89 -7.34 6.35 1.50
C LEU A 89 -6.72 5.01 1.92
N ILE A 90 -7.25 4.40 2.96
CA ILE A 90 -6.97 2.99 3.31
C ILE A 90 -8.27 2.22 3.20
N ALA A 91 -8.30 1.22 2.32
CA ALA A 91 -9.51 0.44 2.06
C ALA A 91 -9.25 -1.06 2.24
N SER A 92 -10.28 -1.78 2.64
CA SER A 92 -10.25 -3.24 2.80
C SER A 92 -10.51 -3.93 1.48
N LYS A 93 -9.48 -4.58 0.91
CA LYS A 93 -9.61 -5.43 -0.26
C LYS A 93 -10.35 -6.71 0.08
N PRO A 94 -11.45 -7.06 -0.60
CA PRO A 94 -12.10 -8.33 -0.42
C PRO A 94 -11.23 -9.49 -0.94
N PHE A 95 -11.51 -10.70 -0.46
CA PHE A 95 -10.96 -11.93 -1.00
C PHE A 95 -11.40 -12.13 -2.45
N GLY A 96 -10.55 -12.73 -3.29
CA GLY A 96 -10.84 -13.04 -4.69
C GLY A 96 -10.71 -11.86 -5.67
N SER A 97 -10.51 -10.63 -5.19
CA SER A 97 -10.34 -9.45 -6.02
C SER A 97 -8.86 -9.07 -6.18
N LYS A 98 -8.46 -8.58 -7.34
CA LYS A 98 -7.14 -7.96 -7.53
C LYS A 98 -7.10 -6.56 -6.91
N THR A 99 -5.91 -6.06 -6.64
CA THR A 99 -5.73 -4.67 -6.15
C THR A 99 -5.94 -3.66 -7.28
N HIS A 100 -5.38 -3.90 -8.45
CA HIS A 100 -5.48 -3.06 -9.65
C HIS A 100 -5.47 -3.93 -10.90
N PRO A 101 -5.97 -3.46 -12.04
CA PRO A 101 -5.99 -4.21 -13.28
C PRO A 101 -4.58 -4.48 -13.81
N ASN A 102 -4.39 -5.59 -14.51
CA ASN A 102 -3.19 -5.81 -15.31
C ASN A 102 -3.30 -5.04 -16.64
N ASP A 103 -4.50 -4.91 -17.16
CA ASP A 103 -4.83 -4.11 -18.33
C ASP A 103 -5.89 -3.07 -17.94
N ILE A 104 -5.52 -1.80 -18.01
CA ILE A 104 -6.38 -0.66 -17.64
C ILE A 104 -7.57 -0.53 -18.59
N THR A 105 -7.44 -0.96 -19.84
CA THR A 105 -8.44 -0.76 -20.89
C THR A 105 -9.54 -1.81 -20.89
N ASP A 106 -9.32 -2.97 -20.26
CA ASP A 106 -10.22 -4.12 -20.35
C ASP A 106 -10.69 -4.65 -18.98
N GLU A 107 -9.87 -4.53 -17.95
CA GLU A 107 -10.15 -5.11 -16.64
C GLU A 107 -10.77 -4.07 -15.69
N ASN A 108 -11.99 -4.33 -15.19
CA ASN A 108 -12.73 -3.42 -14.33
C ASN A 108 -13.24 -4.02 -13.01
N ASN A 109 -12.75 -5.21 -12.61
CA ASN A 109 -13.21 -5.92 -11.42
C ASN A 109 -12.13 -5.99 -10.31
N THR A 110 -11.41 -4.89 -10.13
CA THR A 110 -10.34 -4.78 -9.12
C THR A 110 -10.70 -3.76 -8.06
N LEU A 111 -9.98 -3.80 -6.93
CA LEU A 111 -10.24 -2.89 -5.81
C LEU A 111 -10.23 -1.42 -6.24
N VAL A 112 -9.26 -1.01 -7.09
CA VAL A 112 -9.21 0.38 -7.55
C VAL A 112 -10.41 0.74 -8.42
N ASN A 113 -10.90 -0.19 -9.26
CA ASN A 113 -12.08 0.06 -10.10
C ASN A 113 -13.35 0.31 -9.27
N TYR A 114 -13.50 -0.41 -8.15
CA TYR A 114 -14.63 -0.22 -7.24
C TYR A 114 -14.58 1.09 -6.44
N LEU A 115 -13.40 1.72 -6.35
CA LEU A 115 -13.18 2.94 -5.57
C LEU A 115 -13.09 4.21 -6.43
N ILE A 116 -12.62 4.11 -7.68
CA ILE A 116 -12.20 5.26 -8.48
C ILE A 116 -13.31 6.26 -8.80
N THR A 117 -14.58 5.86 -8.76
CA THR A 117 -15.73 6.72 -9.09
C THR A 117 -15.73 8.04 -8.31
N ASP A 118 -15.28 8.01 -7.06
CA ASP A 118 -15.30 9.16 -6.16
C ASP A 118 -14.03 10.04 -6.26
N TYR A 119 -13.05 9.65 -7.09
CA TYR A 119 -11.72 10.28 -7.08
C TYR A 119 -11.22 10.60 -8.48
N PRO A 120 -10.77 11.84 -8.74
CA PRO A 120 -10.09 12.16 -10.00
C PRO A 120 -8.72 11.46 -10.11
N TYR A 121 -8.09 11.18 -8.95
CA TYR A 121 -6.83 10.45 -8.84
C TYR A 121 -6.88 9.51 -7.64
N LEU A 122 -6.59 8.22 -7.89
CA LEU A 122 -6.48 7.21 -6.85
C LEU A 122 -5.49 6.12 -7.30
N GLU A 123 -4.35 6.02 -6.61
CA GLU A 123 -3.29 5.07 -6.96
C GLU A 123 -2.87 4.24 -5.75
N PRO A 124 -2.87 2.89 -5.85
CA PRO A 124 -2.37 2.04 -4.77
C PRO A 124 -0.85 2.19 -4.64
N ILE A 125 -0.34 2.22 -3.40
CA ILE A 125 1.11 2.26 -3.14
C ILE A 125 1.72 0.86 -2.99
N HIS A 126 0.90 -0.14 -2.79
CA HIS A 126 1.27 -1.55 -2.75
C HIS A 126 0.10 -2.42 -3.20
N ARG A 127 0.38 -3.70 -3.34
CA ARG A 127 -0.64 -4.67 -3.74
C ARG A 127 -0.71 -5.85 -2.78
N LEU A 128 -1.86 -6.48 -2.75
CA LEU A 128 -2.10 -7.80 -2.17
C LEU A 128 -2.36 -8.80 -3.29
N ASP A 129 -2.07 -10.07 -3.04
CA ASP A 129 -2.44 -11.14 -3.95
C ASP A 129 -3.98 -11.22 -4.07
N THR A 130 -4.49 -11.81 -5.15
CA THR A 130 -5.92 -11.97 -5.39
C THR A 130 -6.62 -12.62 -4.20
N ASP A 131 -6.02 -13.68 -3.66
CA ASP A 131 -6.58 -14.46 -2.55
C ASP A 131 -6.21 -13.93 -1.16
N THR A 132 -5.51 -12.81 -1.06
CA THR A 132 -5.23 -12.11 0.20
C THR A 132 -6.21 -10.97 0.40
N CYS A 133 -6.90 -10.91 1.52
CA CYS A 133 -7.79 -9.80 1.88
C CYS A 133 -7.09 -8.77 2.76
N GLY A 134 -7.77 -7.64 3.03
CA GLY A 134 -7.34 -6.65 4.01
C GLY A 134 -6.83 -5.34 3.42
N LEU A 135 -6.09 -4.59 4.22
CA LEU A 135 -5.77 -3.19 4.03
C LEU A 135 -4.86 -2.92 2.83
N VAL A 136 -5.30 -2.01 1.97
CA VAL A 136 -4.50 -1.42 0.88
C VAL A 136 -4.52 0.09 1.05
N ILE A 137 -3.34 0.70 0.95
CA ILE A 137 -3.16 2.15 1.05
C ILE A 137 -3.14 2.73 -0.36
N PHE A 138 -3.90 3.81 -0.55
CA PHE A 138 -3.98 4.57 -1.80
C PHE A 138 -3.56 6.01 -1.57
N ALA A 139 -2.87 6.58 -2.54
CA ALA A 139 -2.67 8.01 -2.65
C ALA A 139 -3.84 8.65 -3.41
N LYS A 140 -4.43 9.72 -2.87
CA LYS A 140 -5.51 10.50 -3.51
C LYS A 140 -4.97 11.62 -4.40
N THR A 141 -3.65 11.81 -4.44
CA THR A 141 -3.01 12.83 -5.28
C THR A 141 -1.61 12.40 -5.69
N PRO A 142 -1.12 12.85 -6.87
CA PRO A 142 0.27 12.63 -7.27
C PRO A 142 1.30 13.24 -6.31
N PHE A 143 0.95 14.32 -5.59
CA PHE A 143 1.81 14.94 -4.58
C PHE A 143 2.19 13.98 -3.45
N VAL A 144 1.25 13.17 -3.03
CA VAL A 144 1.43 12.27 -1.89
C VAL A 144 1.91 10.88 -2.33
N LYS A 145 1.61 10.48 -3.57
CA LYS A 145 2.01 9.17 -4.13
C LYS A 145 3.51 8.93 -4.02
N SER A 146 4.33 9.87 -4.50
CA SER A 146 5.79 9.74 -4.46
C SER A 146 6.33 9.63 -3.04
N LYS A 147 5.75 10.39 -2.10
CA LYS A 147 6.13 10.33 -0.69
C LYS A 147 5.78 9.01 -0.04
N LEU A 148 4.58 8.51 -0.28
CA LEU A 148 4.13 7.21 0.23
C LEU A 148 4.95 6.05 -0.37
N ASP A 149 5.29 6.11 -1.66
CA ASP A 149 6.17 5.12 -2.30
C ASP A 149 7.55 5.09 -1.64
N GLN A 150 8.15 6.26 -1.37
CA GLN A 150 9.42 6.36 -0.64
C GLN A 150 9.30 5.80 0.77
N MET A 151 8.21 6.11 1.50
CA MET A 151 7.98 5.58 2.84
C MET A 151 7.87 4.05 2.83
N LEU A 152 7.26 3.48 1.79
CA LEU A 152 7.19 2.03 1.61
C LEU A 152 8.57 1.42 1.31
N GLU A 153 9.34 2.04 0.42
CA GLU A 153 10.72 1.63 0.08
C GLU A 153 11.64 1.66 1.30
N HIS A 154 11.56 2.70 2.11
CA HIS A 154 12.34 2.84 3.35
C HIS A 154 11.78 2.04 4.53
N ARG A 155 10.72 1.23 4.31
CA ARG A 155 10.13 0.32 5.30
C ARG A 155 9.57 1.02 6.54
N VAL A 156 9.20 2.30 6.43
CA VAL A 156 8.61 3.05 7.55
C VAL A 156 7.10 2.79 7.68
N ILE A 157 6.45 2.25 6.64
CA ILE A 157 5.08 1.75 6.70
C ILE A 157 5.10 0.32 7.23
N LYS A 158 4.69 0.12 8.48
CA LYS A 158 4.59 -1.20 9.10
C LYS A 158 3.29 -1.86 8.72
N ARG A 159 3.37 -3.07 8.15
CA ARG A 159 2.21 -3.86 7.69
C ARG A 159 2.20 -5.17 8.45
N PHE A 160 1.07 -5.47 9.08
CA PHE A 160 0.88 -6.69 9.85
C PHE A 160 -0.18 -7.55 9.18
N TYR A 161 0.13 -8.82 9.10
CA TYR A 161 -0.70 -9.85 8.50
C TYR A 161 -1.06 -10.90 9.52
N THR A 162 -2.19 -11.55 9.31
CA THR A 162 -2.54 -12.77 10.02
C THR A 162 -2.71 -13.89 9.00
N ALA A 163 -2.09 -15.03 9.26
CA ALA A 163 -2.23 -16.25 8.49
C ALA A 163 -2.70 -17.39 9.39
N LEU A 164 -3.61 -18.23 8.90
CA LEU A 164 -3.91 -19.50 9.55
C LEU A 164 -3.00 -20.60 9.03
N VAL A 165 -2.40 -21.33 9.94
CA VAL A 165 -1.52 -22.47 9.67
C VAL A 165 -1.96 -23.69 10.50
N LYS A 166 -1.53 -24.91 10.09
CA LYS A 166 -1.97 -26.13 10.77
C LYS A 166 -1.20 -26.46 12.03
N ASN A 167 0.06 -26.05 12.09
CA ASN A 167 0.95 -26.35 13.20
C ASN A 167 1.47 -25.08 13.83
N ASN A 168 1.90 -25.17 15.07
CA ASN A 168 2.60 -24.09 15.74
C ASN A 168 3.89 -23.73 14.97
N ILE A 169 4.18 -22.45 14.85
CA ILE A 169 5.43 -21.94 14.30
C ILE A 169 6.07 -20.98 15.32
N HIS A 170 7.35 -21.19 15.62
CA HIS A 170 8.04 -20.36 16.59
C HIS A 170 8.25 -18.93 16.08
N VAL A 171 8.27 -17.97 17.00
CA VAL A 171 8.67 -16.59 16.73
C VAL A 171 10.07 -16.59 16.14
N GLN A 172 10.22 -16.06 14.95
CA GLN A 172 11.49 -16.06 14.20
C GLN A 172 11.46 -15.05 13.05
N THR A 173 12.62 -14.69 12.56
CA THR A 173 12.80 -14.00 11.28
C THR A 173 13.18 -15.01 10.21
N ILE A 174 12.41 -15.05 9.12
CA ILE A 174 12.73 -15.82 7.92
C ILE A 174 13.36 -14.85 6.92
N ASN A 175 14.65 -15.02 6.66
CA ASN A 175 15.42 -14.19 5.73
C ASN A 175 16.01 -15.10 4.65
N THR A 176 15.35 -15.14 3.48
CA THR A 176 15.79 -15.92 2.33
C THR A 176 15.51 -15.15 1.03
N ASN A 177 16.10 -15.59 -0.07
CA ASN A 177 15.81 -15.02 -1.37
C ASN A 177 14.62 -15.73 -2.02
N ILE A 178 13.70 -14.95 -2.61
CA ILE A 178 12.54 -15.46 -3.34
C ILE A 178 12.67 -15.11 -4.82
N GLY A 179 12.50 -16.11 -5.67
CA GLY A 179 12.49 -15.99 -7.12
C GLY A 179 11.37 -16.83 -7.74
N ARG A 180 11.25 -16.83 -9.07
CA ARG A 180 10.29 -17.69 -9.77
C ARG A 180 10.67 -19.16 -9.58
N ASP A 181 9.68 -20.02 -9.41
CA ASP A 181 9.88 -21.46 -9.47
C ASP A 181 10.22 -21.89 -10.90
N ASN A 182 11.23 -22.73 -11.06
CA ASN A 182 11.65 -23.19 -12.38
C ASN A 182 10.76 -24.31 -12.93
N ARG A 183 9.94 -24.93 -12.10
CA ARG A 183 9.13 -26.12 -12.42
C ARG A 183 7.66 -25.79 -12.62
N GLU A 184 7.14 -24.80 -11.90
CA GLU A 184 5.73 -24.44 -11.92
C GLU A 184 5.53 -22.97 -12.33
N LYS A 185 4.78 -22.74 -13.42
CA LYS A 185 4.35 -21.39 -13.81
C LYS A 185 3.55 -20.73 -12.69
N ASN A 186 3.72 -19.41 -12.54
CA ASN A 186 3.00 -18.58 -11.55
C ASN A 186 3.34 -18.87 -10.08
N LYS A 187 4.30 -19.73 -9.79
CA LYS A 187 4.78 -20.07 -8.46
C LYS A 187 6.10 -19.35 -8.16
N MET A 188 6.28 -18.97 -6.91
CA MET A 188 7.54 -18.44 -6.39
C MET A 188 8.16 -19.48 -5.47
N ALA A 189 9.48 -19.46 -5.33
CA ALA A 189 10.20 -20.39 -4.46
C ALA A 189 11.38 -19.69 -3.78
N VAL A 190 11.83 -20.26 -2.65
CA VAL A 190 13.12 -19.90 -2.05
C VAL A 190 14.22 -20.38 -2.99
N THR A 191 15.08 -19.46 -3.45
CA THR A 191 16.15 -19.74 -4.41
C THR A 191 17.29 -18.75 -4.32
N ASN A 192 18.53 -19.19 -4.48
CA ASN A 192 19.70 -18.33 -4.44
C ASN A 192 19.72 -17.22 -5.52
N LYS A 193 18.99 -17.42 -6.63
CA LYS A 193 18.86 -16.46 -7.73
C LYS A 193 17.75 -15.43 -7.51
N GLY A 194 17.04 -15.49 -6.39
CA GLY A 194 15.93 -14.59 -6.06
C GLY A 194 16.36 -13.27 -5.48
N LYS A 195 15.37 -12.44 -5.14
CA LYS A 195 15.56 -11.18 -4.41
C LYS A 195 15.37 -11.41 -2.93
N ASN A 196 16.16 -10.74 -2.09
CA ASN A 196 16.06 -10.84 -0.64
C ASN A 196 14.63 -10.56 -0.15
N ALA A 197 14.16 -11.42 0.74
CA ALA A 197 12.83 -11.37 1.36
C ALA A 197 12.96 -11.62 2.87
N ILE A 198 12.36 -10.73 3.69
CA ILE A 198 12.43 -10.78 5.15
C ILE A 198 11.01 -10.76 5.71
N THR A 199 10.65 -11.83 6.41
CA THR A 199 9.35 -12.04 7.06
C THR A 199 9.57 -12.33 8.54
N ASN A 200 8.96 -11.56 9.43
CA ASN A 200 9.03 -11.74 10.87
C ASN A 200 7.75 -12.41 11.37
N ILE A 201 7.88 -13.56 11.99
CA ILE A 201 6.81 -14.22 12.76
C ILE A 201 6.82 -13.60 14.15
N LEU A 202 5.74 -12.93 14.53
CA LEU A 202 5.64 -12.19 15.79
C LEU A 202 4.96 -12.97 16.90
N SER A 203 3.92 -13.74 16.55
CA SER A 203 3.22 -14.66 17.45
C SER A 203 2.60 -15.80 16.66
N CYS A 204 2.27 -16.88 17.35
CA CYS A 204 1.50 -17.99 16.84
C CYS A 204 0.62 -18.53 17.96
N GLU A 205 -0.68 -18.37 17.84
CA GLU A 205 -1.64 -18.70 18.88
C GLU A 205 -2.59 -19.81 18.39
N LYS A 206 -2.79 -20.81 19.22
CA LYS A 206 -3.73 -21.89 18.93
C LYS A 206 -5.15 -21.37 19.02
N ILE A 207 -5.94 -21.52 17.96
CA ILE A 207 -7.36 -21.14 17.91
C ILE A 207 -8.22 -22.39 18.12
N GLU A 208 -7.91 -23.45 17.37
CA GLU A 208 -8.62 -24.72 17.38
C GLU A 208 -7.63 -25.87 17.21
N GLN A 209 -8.14 -27.10 17.24
CA GLN A 209 -7.31 -28.25 16.90
C GLN A 209 -6.82 -28.13 15.44
N ASN A 210 -5.49 -28.20 15.22
CA ASN A 210 -4.85 -28.03 13.91
C ASN A 210 -5.11 -26.69 13.23
N LYS A 211 -5.40 -25.63 14.00
CA LYS A 211 -5.49 -24.26 13.51
C LYS A 211 -4.79 -23.29 14.45
N PHE A 212 -3.85 -22.56 13.91
CA PHE A 212 -3.05 -21.57 14.62
C PHE A 212 -3.10 -20.23 13.85
N ALA A 213 -3.40 -19.14 14.56
CA ALA A 213 -3.29 -17.79 14.03
C ALA A 213 -1.86 -17.29 14.20
N THR A 214 -1.22 -16.98 13.11
CA THR A 214 0.17 -16.49 13.08
C THR A 214 0.18 -15.03 12.70
N THR A 215 0.67 -14.15 13.60
CA THR A 215 0.87 -12.73 13.35
C THR A 215 2.23 -12.52 12.70
N ILE A 216 2.24 -11.79 11.59
CA ILE A 216 3.40 -11.65 10.72
C ILE A 216 3.61 -10.17 10.38
N SER A 217 4.87 -9.71 10.36
CA SER A 217 5.23 -8.43 9.77
C SER A 217 6.22 -8.59 8.62
N LEU A 218 6.13 -7.69 7.65
CA LEU A 218 6.98 -7.71 6.46
C LEU A 218 7.94 -6.52 6.45
N GLU A 219 9.23 -6.79 6.23
CA GLU A 219 10.21 -5.76 5.88
C GLU A 219 10.33 -5.57 4.37
N THR A 220 10.08 -6.61 3.60
CA THR A 220 10.07 -6.61 2.14
C THR A 220 8.68 -6.99 1.62
N GLY A 221 8.41 -6.77 0.32
CA GLY A 221 7.14 -7.13 -0.32
C GLY A 221 7.37 -7.88 -1.63
N ARG A 222 7.84 -9.14 -1.56
CA ARG A 222 8.00 -9.98 -2.75
C ARG A 222 6.69 -10.69 -3.08
N THR A 223 6.49 -11.01 -4.33
CA THR A 223 5.32 -11.80 -4.79
C THR A 223 5.23 -13.08 -3.96
N HIS A 224 4.05 -13.35 -3.41
CA HIS A 224 3.74 -14.52 -2.59
C HIS A 224 4.64 -14.69 -1.34
N GLN A 225 5.30 -13.64 -0.84
CA GLN A 225 6.38 -13.77 0.15
C GLN A 225 5.97 -14.55 1.40
N ILE A 226 4.87 -14.21 2.06
CA ILE A 226 4.41 -14.92 3.28
C ILE A 226 4.10 -16.38 2.93
N ARG A 227 3.41 -16.61 1.83
CA ARG A 227 3.00 -17.92 1.34
C ARG A 227 4.21 -18.83 1.13
N VAL A 228 5.21 -18.33 0.41
CA VAL A 228 6.49 -19.05 0.14
C VAL A 228 7.23 -19.34 1.43
N HIS A 229 7.38 -18.35 2.30
CA HIS A 229 8.15 -18.52 3.54
C HIS A 229 7.50 -19.51 4.50
N LEU A 230 6.18 -19.44 4.69
CA LEU A 230 5.48 -20.40 5.54
C LEU A 230 5.52 -21.82 4.94
N ALA A 231 5.33 -21.98 3.64
CA ALA A 231 5.47 -23.27 2.96
C ALA A 231 6.92 -23.82 3.06
N TYR A 232 7.93 -22.97 2.87
CA TYR A 232 9.35 -23.34 3.05
C TYR A 232 9.65 -23.83 4.46
N LYS A 233 8.96 -23.30 5.49
CA LYS A 233 9.05 -23.77 6.86
C LYS A 233 8.21 -25.02 7.16
N GLY A 234 7.62 -25.65 6.14
CA GLY A 234 6.79 -26.83 6.28
C GLY A 234 5.41 -26.58 6.91
N ASN A 235 4.99 -25.30 6.96
CA ASN A 235 3.73 -24.91 7.57
C ASN A 235 2.93 -23.95 6.65
N PRO A 236 2.48 -24.44 5.47
CA PRO A 236 1.78 -23.60 4.50
C PRO A 236 0.47 -23.06 5.07
N ILE A 237 0.02 -21.94 4.50
CA ILE A 237 -1.24 -21.30 4.87
C ILE A 237 -2.41 -22.21 4.54
N ILE A 238 -3.38 -22.30 5.45
CA ILE A 238 -4.62 -23.04 5.23
C ILE A 238 -5.38 -22.38 4.07
N GLY A 239 -5.81 -23.20 3.10
CA GLY A 239 -6.52 -22.77 1.91
C GLY A 239 -5.63 -22.20 0.78
N ASP A 240 -4.31 -22.24 0.94
CA ASP A 240 -3.40 -21.86 -0.15
C ASP A 240 -3.32 -22.96 -1.21
N LYS A 241 -4.06 -22.78 -2.31
CA LYS A 241 -4.16 -23.74 -3.42
C LYS A 241 -2.85 -23.95 -4.18
N LEU A 242 -1.88 -23.03 -4.02
CA LEU A 242 -0.61 -23.06 -4.74
C LEU A 242 0.52 -23.68 -3.92
N TYR A 243 0.50 -23.48 -2.59
CA TYR A 243 1.61 -23.89 -1.71
C TYR A 243 1.23 -24.96 -0.69
N SER A 244 -0.06 -25.30 -0.54
CA SER A 244 -0.52 -26.36 0.34
C SER A 244 -1.09 -27.55 -0.46
N ASN A 245 -0.75 -28.76 -0.08
CA ASN A 245 -1.25 -29.99 -0.74
C ASN A 245 -2.77 -30.16 -0.59
N ASP A 246 -3.37 -29.59 0.42
CA ASP A 246 -4.80 -29.70 0.71
C ASP A 246 -5.53 -28.33 0.64
N GLY A 247 -4.90 -27.32 0.05
CA GLY A 247 -5.48 -25.99 -0.11
C GLY A 247 -6.82 -26.01 -0.84
N HIS A 248 -7.04 -26.94 -1.74
CA HIS A 248 -8.29 -27.11 -2.50
C HIS A 248 -9.48 -27.59 -1.64
N LYS A 249 -9.24 -28.05 -0.41
CA LYS A 249 -10.32 -28.43 0.52
C LYS A 249 -11.02 -27.22 1.17
N TYR A 250 -10.47 -26.04 0.99
CA TYR A 250 -10.95 -24.80 1.58
C TYR A 250 -11.42 -23.84 0.48
N GLU A 251 -12.46 -23.08 0.76
CA GLU A 251 -13.01 -22.08 -0.17
C GLU A 251 -12.06 -20.92 -0.40
N LYS A 252 -11.42 -20.46 0.68
CA LYS A 252 -10.53 -19.29 0.69
C LYS A 252 -9.16 -19.60 1.30
N MET A 253 -8.17 -18.80 0.95
CA MET A 253 -6.88 -18.77 1.61
C MET A 253 -6.96 -17.86 2.85
N TYR A 254 -6.58 -18.36 4.01
CA TYR A 254 -6.64 -17.60 5.25
C TYR A 254 -5.38 -16.75 5.46
N LEU A 255 -5.25 -15.70 4.65
CA LEU A 255 -4.21 -14.67 4.73
C LEU A 255 -4.84 -13.28 4.61
N GLY A 256 -4.66 -12.44 5.61
CA GLY A 256 -5.17 -11.08 5.64
C GLY A 256 -4.15 -10.06 6.09
N ALA A 257 -4.10 -8.90 5.41
CA ALA A 257 -3.37 -7.71 5.81
C ALA A 257 -4.27 -6.90 6.78
N LEU A 258 -4.13 -7.16 8.10
CA LEU A 258 -5.15 -6.71 9.06
C LEU A 258 -4.79 -5.44 9.82
N LYS A 259 -3.52 -4.97 9.75
CA LYS A 259 -3.12 -3.75 10.46
C LYS A 259 -2.00 -3.03 9.71
N VAL A 260 -2.06 -1.70 9.70
CA VAL A 260 -0.98 -0.84 9.21
C VAL A 260 -0.68 0.27 10.22
N ILE A 261 0.61 0.63 10.35
CA ILE A 261 1.07 1.70 11.23
C ILE A 261 2.14 2.51 10.49
N PHE A 262 1.95 3.83 10.41
CA PHE A 262 2.93 4.75 9.85
C PHE A 262 2.62 6.19 10.26
N ASN A 263 3.53 7.11 10.03
CA ASN A 263 3.23 8.53 10.19
C ASN A 263 2.67 9.09 8.89
N HIS A 264 1.62 9.90 8.99
CA HIS A 264 0.99 10.55 7.84
C HIS A 264 2.02 11.34 7.01
N PRO A 265 2.06 11.17 5.67
CA PRO A 265 3.11 11.74 4.81
C PRO A 265 3.21 13.27 4.84
N VAL A 266 2.12 13.96 5.15
CA VAL A 266 2.04 15.43 5.17
C VAL A 266 2.00 15.97 6.61
N THR A 267 1.11 15.46 7.45
CA THR A 267 0.88 15.99 8.82
C THR A 267 1.82 15.40 9.86
N ASN A 268 2.55 14.35 9.53
CA ASN A 268 3.41 13.56 10.42
C ASN A 268 2.70 12.94 11.66
N LYS A 269 1.37 13.04 11.73
CA LYS A 269 0.59 12.39 12.79
C LYS A 269 0.63 10.87 12.61
N LYS A 270 0.72 10.12 13.72
CA LYS A 270 0.64 8.66 13.68
C LYS A 270 -0.71 8.21 13.14
N ILE A 271 -0.69 7.35 12.13
CA ILE A 271 -1.84 6.59 11.62
C ILE A 271 -1.67 5.15 12.08
N GLU A 272 -2.71 4.60 12.68
CA GLU A 272 -2.81 3.20 13.05
C GLU A 272 -4.22 2.73 12.69
N VAL A 273 -4.30 1.85 11.68
CA VAL A 273 -5.58 1.33 11.17
C VAL A 273 -5.58 -0.17 11.31
N ASN A 274 -6.63 -0.70 11.92
CA ASN A 274 -6.95 -2.11 11.93
C ASN A 274 -8.10 -2.35 10.96
N SER A 275 -8.03 -3.44 10.20
CA SER A 275 -9.12 -3.84 9.29
C SER A 275 -10.37 -4.19 10.09
N SER A 276 -11.52 -3.72 9.62
CA SER A 276 -12.82 -4.09 10.14
C SER A 276 -13.29 -5.49 9.68
N ILE A 277 -12.48 -6.20 8.87
CA ILE A 277 -12.73 -7.59 8.52
C ILE A 277 -12.67 -8.41 9.81
N LYS A 278 -13.85 -8.45 10.51
CA LYS A 278 -14.07 -9.34 11.64
C LYS A 278 -14.21 -10.76 11.08
N ASN A 279 -13.86 -11.74 11.89
CA ASN A 279 -14.06 -13.14 11.55
C ASN A 279 -13.29 -13.61 10.32
N PHE A 280 -12.07 -13.08 10.18
CA PHE A 280 -11.12 -13.60 9.19
C PHE A 280 -10.97 -15.13 9.27
N TYR A 281 -11.22 -15.71 10.45
CA TYR A 281 -11.08 -17.14 10.77
C TYR A 281 -12.35 -17.97 10.50
N GLU A 282 -13.49 -17.33 10.37
CA GLU A 282 -14.78 -17.94 10.01
C GLU A 282 -14.93 -17.94 8.47
#